data_be7db269fbe4d16d4d80ea23718aa397
#
_entry.id   be7db269fbe4d16d4d80ea23718aa397
#
_cell.length_a   1.000
_cell.length_b   1.000
_cell.length_c   1.000
_cell.angle_alpha   90.00
_cell.angle_beta   90.00
_cell.angle_gamma   90.00
#
_symmetry.space_group_name_H-M   'P 1'
#
loop_
_entity.id
_entity.type
_entity.pdbx_description
1 polymer ?
#
loop_
_entity_poly.entity_id
_entity_poly.type
_entity_poly.pdbx_seq_one_letter_code
_entity_poly.pdbx_strand_id
1 'polypeptide(L)'
;MIHSNLHLRPVMIPTGISAATAATPLAMTKSIVAALAIVAAFSWQPNAARAQNDLPQVAANAREPYVAVLVWHDVLPAKEVWFDTASATFATQLDEIARGGFHVVPLATLRDHLVLGTPLPTKPLVLTFDDNGTGIYRYAFPLLERHHFPATLFVHTNFVGKTTSKHHNTWDDLRAMERSGLIDVQSQTANHPPDLTKLTDADVLHEFALSKYSLEHRLGRKIYAVVYPYDVYDDRVERLAARSGYVLGFTEDWGAAGDSSSLLEIHRYSILTRFDQALADVATHAK
;
A
#
# COMPACT_ATOMS: atom_id res chain seq x y z
N MET A 1 -12.94 -18.03 58.53
CA MET A 1 -12.72 -19.45 58.83
C MET A 1 -13.26 -20.24 57.65
N ILE A 2 -12.42 -20.84 56.88
CA ILE A 2 -12.30 -22.22 56.44
C ILE A 2 -11.19 -22.22 55.38
N HIS A 3 -10.08 -22.84 55.81
CA HIS A 3 -8.97 -23.22 54.96
C HIS A 3 -9.33 -24.52 54.23
N SER A 4 -8.94 -24.63 52.95
CA SER A 4 -8.76 -25.97 52.34
C SER A 4 -7.49 -25.97 51.46
N ASN A 5 -6.51 -26.71 51.99
CA ASN A 5 -5.28 -27.14 51.35
C ASN A 5 -5.59 -28.12 50.21
N LEU A 6 -4.96 -27.96 49.07
CA LEU A 6 -4.84 -29.02 48.07
C LEU A 6 -3.36 -29.39 47.87
N HIS A 7 -3.07 -30.65 48.15
CA HIS A 7 -1.78 -31.32 48.09
C HIS A 7 -1.32 -31.52 46.65
N LEU A 8 -0.08 -31.15 46.39
CA LEU A 8 0.71 -31.55 45.21
C LEU A 8 1.23 -32.99 45.41
N ARG A 9 1.02 -33.86 44.43
CA ARG A 9 1.68 -35.17 44.33
C ARG A 9 2.80 -35.11 43.29
N PRO A 10 3.97 -35.69 43.54
CA PRO A 10 5.07 -35.76 42.60
C PRO A 10 4.90 -36.96 41.64
N VAL A 11 5.21 -36.71 40.33
CA VAL A 11 5.27 -37.75 39.30
C VAL A 11 6.70 -38.27 39.22
N MET A 12 6.87 -39.59 39.41
CA MET A 12 8.13 -40.31 39.29
C MET A 12 8.54 -40.53 37.83
N ILE A 13 9.83 -40.36 37.56
CA ILE A 13 10.52 -40.68 36.30
C ILE A 13 11.09 -42.09 36.42
N PRO A 14 10.88 -43.01 35.49
CA PRO A 14 11.61 -44.29 35.48
C PRO A 14 12.93 -44.16 34.73
N THR A 15 14.01 -44.47 35.42
CA THR A 15 15.34 -44.75 34.87
C THR A 15 15.40 -46.19 34.39
N GLY A 16 15.83 -46.44 33.16
CA GLY A 16 16.11 -47.79 32.67
C GLY A 16 17.30 -47.77 31.71
N ILE A 17 18.46 -48.12 32.26
CA ILE A 17 19.69 -48.38 31.48
C ILE A 17 19.68 -49.84 31.07
N SER A 18 19.96 -50.16 29.82
CA SER A 18 20.45 -51.49 29.42
C SER A 18 21.51 -51.35 28.33
N ALA A 19 22.68 -51.89 28.66
CA ALA A 19 23.84 -52.04 27.81
C ALA A 19 23.82 -53.40 27.10
N ALA A 20 24.36 -53.44 25.92
CA ALA A 20 25.07 -54.54 25.23
C ALA A 20 24.95 -54.34 23.69
N THR A 21 25.90 -54.53 22.84
CA THR A 21 27.12 -55.35 22.79
C THR A 21 27.92 -54.89 21.60
N ALA A 22 29.24 -55.03 21.73
CA ALA A 22 30.22 -54.73 20.65
C ALA A 22 30.18 -55.77 19.51
N ALA A 23 30.38 -55.30 18.27
CA ALA A 23 30.80 -56.16 17.14
C ALA A 23 31.91 -55.44 16.38
N THR A 24 32.97 -56.21 16.15
CA THR A 24 34.29 -55.91 15.58
C THR A 24 34.24 -55.58 14.08
N PRO A 25 35.26 -54.90 13.55
CA PRO A 25 35.23 -54.30 12.18
C PRO A 25 35.68 -55.32 11.11
N LEU A 26 34.99 -55.31 10.01
CA LEU A 26 35.44 -55.94 8.76
C LEU A 26 36.10 -54.90 7.84
N ALA A 27 37.36 -55.17 7.52
CA ALA A 27 38.13 -54.37 6.56
C ALA A 27 37.63 -54.60 5.13
N MET A 28 37.35 -53.54 4.40
CA MET A 28 37.23 -53.58 2.95
C MET A 28 37.92 -52.38 2.28
N THR A 29 38.87 -52.80 1.54
CA THR A 29 39.68 -52.19 0.45
C THR A 29 39.29 -50.82 -0.09
N LYS A 30 40.31 -49.98 -0.18
CA LYS A 30 40.38 -48.71 -0.90
C LYS A 30 40.16 -48.91 -2.40
N SER A 31 39.10 -48.27 -2.95
CA SER A 31 39.02 -47.94 -4.35
C SER A 31 38.94 -46.45 -4.47
N ILE A 32 40.00 -45.86 -5.03
CA ILE A 32 40.10 -44.43 -5.35
C ILE A 32 39.28 -44.20 -6.61
N VAL A 33 38.15 -43.50 -6.51
CA VAL A 33 37.47 -42.88 -7.64
C VAL A 33 37.68 -41.39 -7.50
N ALA A 34 38.56 -40.86 -8.34
CA ALA A 34 38.76 -39.44 -8.49
C ALA A 34 37.55 -38.85 -9.23
N ALA A 35 36.63 -38.22 -8.50
CA ALA A 35 35.59 -37.41 -9.10
C ALA A 35 36.17 -35.99 -9.31
N LEU A 36 36.42 -35.65 -10.58
CA LEU A 36 36.68 -34.25 -10.97
C LEU A 36 35.44 -33.38 -10.66
N ALA A 37 35.52 -32.62 -9.60
CA ALA A 37 34.55 -31.55 -9.36
C ALA A 37 34.90 -30.35 -10.28
N ILE A 38 34.19 -30.25 -11.40
CA ILE A 38 34.19 -28.99 -12.19
C ILE A 38 33.38 -27.99 -11.37
N VAL A 39 34.08 -27.16 -10.60
CA VAL A 39 33.51 -25.94 -10.01
C VAL A 39 33.35 -24.94 -11.15
N ALA A 40 32.18 -24.93 -11.77
CA ALA A 40 31.76 -23.81 -12.60
C ALA A 40 31.58 -22.59 -11.65
N ALA A 41 32.60 -21.76 -11.54
CA ALA A 41 32.49 -20.46 -10.95
C ALA A 41 31.57 -19.63 -11.86
N PHE A 42 30.28 -19.65 -11.56
CA PHE A 42 29.35 -18.64 -12.07
C PHE A 42 29.78 -17.31 -11.44
N SER A 43 30.59 -16.56 -12.17
CA SER A 43 30.83 -15.16 -11.87
C SER A 43 29.50 -14.40 -12.05
N TRP A 44 28.78 -14.26 -10.95
CA TRP A 44 27.64 -13.36 -10.89
C TRP A 44 28.18 -11.93 -10.94
N GLN A 45 28.33 -11.39 -12.16
CA GLN A 45 28.52 -9.96 -12.34
C GLN A 45 27.14 -9.32 -12.35
N PRO A 46 26.80 -8.48 -11.38
CA PRO A 46 25.59 -7.67 -11.47
C PRO A 46 25.76 -6.73 -12.66
N ASN A 47 25.02 -6.96 -13.71
CA ASN A 47 24.97 -6.08 -14.86
C ASN A 47 24.29 -4.77 -14.39
N ALA A 48 25.05 -3.73 -14.14
CA ALA A 48 24.52 -2.42 -13.71
C ALA A 48 23.48 -1.85 -14.70
N ALA A 49 23.52 -2.28 -15.97
CA ALA A 49 22.52 -1.94 -16.97
C ALA A 49 21.17 -2.69 -16.79
N ARG A 50 21.13 -3.78 -15.99
CA ARG A 50 19.89 -4.52 -15.71
C ARG A 50 19.12 -3.99 -14.51
N ALA A 51 19.76 -3.18 -13.68
CA ALA A 51 19.15 -2.59 -12.48
C ALA A 51 18.19 -1.42 -12.80
N GLN A 52 18.19 -0.91 -14.02
CA GLN A 52 17.40 0.26 -14.43
C GLN A 52 15.98 -0.08 -14.92
N ASN A 53 15.63 -1.37 -15.06
CA ASN A 53 14.32 -1.82 -15.56
C ASN A 53 13.62 -2.84 -14.64
N ASP A 54 13.99 -2.92 -13.36
CA ASP A 54 13.39 -3.91 -12.44
C ASP A 54 12.11 -3.41 -11.72
N LEU A 55 11.65 -2.20 -12.01
CA LEU A 55 10.38 -1.70 -11.50
C LEU A 55 9.22 -2.32 -12.28
N PRO A 56 8.13 -2.70 -11.59
CA PRO A 56 6.96 -3.28 -12.24
C PRO A 56 6.32 -2.24 -13.17
N GLN A 57 6.19 -2.62 -14.44
CA GLN A 57 5.70 -1.72 -15.49
C GLN A 57 4.18 -1.74 -15.60
N VAL A 58 3.60 -0.62 -16.01
CA VAL A 58 2.19 -0.52 -16.40
C VAL A 58 1.96 -1.40 -17.63
N ALA A 59 0.88 -2.18 -17.66
CA ALA A 59 0.53 -3.03 -18.78
C ALA A 59 0.37 -2.20 -20.07
N ALA A 60 0.91 -2.68 -21.18
CA ALA A 60 0.95 -1.93 -22.44
C ALA A 60 -0.44 -1.50 -22.95
N ASN A 61 -1.49 -2.25 -22.61
CA ASN A 61 -2.88 -1.96 -22.97
C ASN A 61 -3.64 -1.15 -21.88
N ALA A 62 -2.98 -0.73 -20.80
CA ALA A 62 -3.59 0.05 -19.72
C ALA A 62 -3.45 1.57 -19.92
N ARG A 63 -3.03 2.03 -21.10
CA ARG A 63 -3.01 3.45 -21.47
C ARG A 63 -4.38 3.99 -21.85
N GLU A 64 -5.28 3.10 -22.23
CA GLU A 64 -6.66 3.41 -22.59
C GLU A 64 -7.64 2.50 -21.84
N PRO A 65 -8.73 3.03 -21.29
CA PRO A 65 -9.14 4.43 -21.30
C PRO A 65 -8.26 5.31 -20.40
N TYR A 66 -8.25 6.62 -20.67
CA TYR A 66 -7.58 7.61 -19.83
C TYR A 66 -8.19 7.63 -18.43
N VAL A 67 -7.39 7.33 -17.41
CA VAL A 67 -7.84 7.30 -16.02
C VAL A 67 -7.18 8.42 -15.24
N ALA A 68 -7.99 9.32 -14.66
CA ALA A 68 -7.47 10.29 -13.69
C ALA A 68 -7.68 9.77 -12.25
N VAL A 69 -6.61 9.83 -11.46
CA VAL A 69 -6.64 9.60 -10.03
C VAL A 69 -6.62 10.95 -9.33
N LEU A 70 -7.71 11.28 -8.62
CA LEU A 70 -7.85 12.57 -7.93
C LEU A 70 -7.40 12.45 -6.48
N VAL A 71 -6.66 13.45 -5.98
CA VAL A 71 -6.20 13.47 -4.59
C VAL A 71 -6.72 14.67 -3.83
N TRP A 72 -7.40 14.40 -2.71
CA TRP A 72 -7.77 15.32 -1.63
C TRP A 72 -6.93 15.02 -0.40
N HIS A 73 -6.90 15.98 0.51
CA HIS A 73 -6.41 15.76 1.87
C HIS A 73 -7.60 15.81 2.84
N ASP A 74 -7.62 16.74 3.80
CA ASP A 74 -8.76 16.81 4.71
C ASP A 74 -9.95 17.59 4.12
N VAL A 75 -11.18 17.22 4.51
CA VAL A 75 -12.42 17.87 4.11
C VAL A 75 -13.08 18.42 5.35
N LEU A 76 -13.17 19.74 5.47
CA LEU A 76 -13.63 20.43 6.67
C LEU A 76 -14.76 21.43 6.34
N PRO A 77 -15.60 21.85 7.31
CA PRO A 77 -16.59 22.90 7.06
C PRO A 77 -15.96 24.20 6.54
N ALA A 78 -14.77 24.54 7.04
CA ALA A 78 -13.91 25.61 6.54
C ALA A 78 -12.47 25.12 6.52
N LYS A 79 -11.66 25.60 5.58
CA LYS A 79 -10.24 25.27 5.49
C LYS A 79 -9.49 25.77 6.73
N GLU A 80 -8.66 24.91 7.29
CA GLU A 80 -7.72 25.26 8.38
C GLU A 80 -6.32 25.53 7.83
N VAL A 81 -5.94 24.80 6.76
CA VAL A 81 -4.69 24.96 6.04
C VAL A 81 -4.94 25.01 4.53
N TRP A 82 -3.93 25.41 3.76
CA TRP A 82 -4.06 25.67 2.32
C TRP A 82 -4.48 24.43 1.50
N PHE A 83 -4.10 23.24 1.91
CA PHE A 83 -4.40 21.99 1.22
C PHE A 83 -5.72 21.33 1.64
N ASP A 84 -6.44 21.88 2.63
CA ASP A 84 -7.78 21.40 2.97
C ASP A 84 -8.79 21.74 1.88
N THR A 85 -9.87 20.98 1.82
CA THR A 85 -11.03 21.26 0.99
C THR A 85 -12.23 21.61 1.86
N ALA A 86 -12.93 22.70 1.55
CA ALA A 86 -14.20 23.00 2.21
C ALA A 86 -15.25 21.93 1.83
N SER A 87 -16.02 21.45 2.80
CA SER A 87 -17.02 20.40 2.56
C SER A 87 -18.09 20.78 1.53
N ALA A 88 -18.44 22.07 1.44
CA ALA A 88 -19.33 22.57 0.40
C ALA A 88 -18.70 22.48 -1.00
N THR A 89 -17.40 22.80 -1.12
CA THR A 89 -16.63 22.63 -2.38
C THR A 89 -16.56 21.15 -2.76
N PHE A 90 -16.23 20.28 -1.81
CA PHE A 90 -16.18 18.84 -2.03
C PHE A 90 -17.54 18.30 -2.51
N ALA A 91 -18.65 18.72 -1.89
CA ALA A 91 -19.99 18.33 -2.35
C ALA A 91 -20.25 18.76 -3.79
N THR A 92 -19.89 20.01 -4.16
CA THR A 92 -20.01 20.49 -5.54
C THR A 92 -19.18 19.66 -6.51
N GLN A 93 -17.94 19.31 -6.15
CA GLN A 93 -17.06 18.46 -6.99
C GLN A 93 -17.66 17.06 -7.21
N LEU A 94 -18.24 16.43 -6.18
CA LEU A 94 -18.92 15.14 -6.36
C LEU A 94 -20.17 15.26 -7.26
N ASP A 95 -20.95 16.35 -7.13
CA ASP A 95 -22.08 16.62 -8.00
C ASP A 95 -21.65 16.83 -9.46
N GLU A 96 -20.51 17.46 -9.70
CA GLU A 96 -19.93 17.65 -11.04
C GLU A 96 -19.49 16.32 -11.64
N ILE A 97 -18.82 15.48 -10.89
CA ILE A 97 -18.45 14.12 -11.30
C ILE A 97 -19.71 13.33 -11.69
N ALA A 98 -20.76 13.33 -10.84
CA ALA A 98 -21.99 12.63 -11.10
C ALA A 98 -22.70 13.13 -12.36
N ARG A 99 -22.85 14.45 -12.51
CA ARG A 99 -23.51 15.10 -13.67
C ARG A 99 -22.73 14.93 -14.96
N GLY A 100 -21.39 14.86 -14.88
CA GLY A 100 -20.51 14.67 -16.05
C GLY A 100 -20.52 13.25 -16.61
N GLY A 101 -21.20 12.30 -15.94
CA GLY A 101 -21.27 10.90 -16.36
C GLY A 101 -19.95 10.16 -16.21
N PHE A 102 -19.13 10.57 -15.25
CA PHE A 102 -17.90 9.88 -14.89
C PHE A 102 -18.21 8.63 -14.06
N HIS A 103 -17.40 7.59 -14.26
CA HIS A 103 -17.50 6.35 -13.51
C HIS A 103 -16.40 6.30 -12.44
N VAL A 104 -16.78 6.53 -11.20
CA VAL A 104 -15.83 6.37 -10.07
C VAL A 104 -15.63 4.88 -9.81
N VAL A 105 -14.40 4.40 -9.96
CA VAL A 105 -14.04 2.99 -9.77
C VAL A 105 -13.17 2.80 -8.53
N PRO A 106 -13.27 1.63 -7.85
CA PRO A 106 -12.40 1.29 -6.73
C PRO A 106 -10.93 1.21 -7.16
N LEU A 107 -10.01 1.47 -6.24
CA LEU A 107 -8.57 1.33 -6.47
C LEU A 107 -8.17 -0.08 -6.94
N ALA A 108 -8.83 -1.11 -6.42
CA ALA A 108 -8.61 -2.49 -6.86
C ALA A 108 -8.90 -2.68 -8.36
N THR A 109 -9.93 -2.01 -8.89
CA THR A 109 -10.26 -2.03 -10.32
C THR A 109 -9.17 -1.34 -11.15
N LEU A 110 -8.66 -0.18 -10.68
CA LEU A 110 -7.51 0.47 -11.31
C LEU A 110 -6.27 -0.43 -11.29
N ARG A 111 -5.97 -1.08 -10.14
CA ARG A 111 -4.85 -2.01 -10.03
C ARG A 111 -4.95 -3.13 -11.09
N ASP A 112 -6.11 -3.74 -11.22
CA ASP A 112 -6.30 -4.84 -12.17
C ASP A 112 -6.20 -4.34 -13.62
N HIS A 113 -6.61 -3.12 -13.89
CA HIS A 113 -6.38 -2.46 -15.17
C HIS A 113 -4.89 -2.24 -15.44
N LEU A 114 -4.17 -1.59 -14.53
CA LEU A 114 -2.76 -1.25 -14.72
C LEU A 114 -1.84 -2.47 -14.76
N VAL A 115 -2.18 -3.53 -14.02
CA VAL A 115 -1.33 -4.75 -13.93
C VAL A 115 -1.69 -5.78 -14.99
N LEU A 116 -2.98 -5.96 -15.29
CA LEU A 116 -3.49 -7.05 -16.14
C LEU A 116 -4.11 -6.55 -17.45
N GLY A 117 -4.31 -5.23 -17.60
CA GLY A 117 -5.03 -4.65 -18.74
C GLY A 117 -6.54 -4.94 -18.72
N THR A 118 -7.13 -5.17 -17.54
CA THR A 118 -8.57 -5.41 -17.40
C THR A 118 -9.36 -4.19 -17.89
N PRO A 119 -10.40 -4.36 -18.72
CA PRO A 119 -11.18 -3.22 -19.22
C PRO A 119 -11.83 -2.39 -18.10
N LEU A 120 -11.89 -1.08 -18.32
CA LEU A 120 -12.59 -0.12 -17.46
C LEU A 120 -13.86 0.42 -18.14
N PRO A 121 -14.83 0.98 -17.38
CA PRO A 121 -15.93 1.73 -17.96
C PRO A 121 -15.40 3.00 -18.65
N THR A 122 -16.28 3.66 -19.41
CA THR A 122 -15.97 4.97 -20.01
C THR A 122 -15.82 6.05 -18.94
N LYS A 123 -15.00 7.06 -19.17
CA LYS A 123 -14.74 8.18 -18.24
C LYS A 123 -14.42 7.71 -16.81
N PRO A 124 -13.42 6.83 -16.62
CA PRO A 124 -13.10 6.31 -15.29
C PRO A 124 -12.37 7.33 -14.44
N LEU A 125 -12.74 7.41 -13.16
CA LEU A 125 -12.05 8.21 -12.14
C LEU A 125 -11.76 7.34 -10.93
N VAL A 126 -10.65 7.64 -10.23
CA VAL A 126 -10.37 7.10 -8.89
C VAL A 126 -10.24 8.27 -7.92
N LEU A 127 -10.92 8.18 -6.77
CA LEU A 127 -10.86 9.19 -5.72
C LEU A 127 -9.92 8.74 -4.62
N THR A 128 -9.00 9.59 -4.21
CA THR A 128 -8.04 9.29 -3.14
C THR A 128 -7.97 10.42 -2.12
N PHE A 129 -7.66 10.07 -0.88
CA PHE A 129 -7.43 11.00 0.22
C PHE A 129 -6.12 10.64 0.89
N ASP A 130 -5.36 11.66 1.26
CA ASP A 130 -4.10 11.51 2.00
C ASP A 130 -4.26 11.99 3.45
N ASP A 131 -3.28 11.71 4.32
CA ASP A 131 -3.07 12.21 5.68
C ASP A 131 -4.05 11.77 6.77
N ASN A 132 -5.10 11.04 6.46
CA ASN A 132 -6.03 10.50 7.47
C ASN A 132 -6.67 11.53 8.39
N GLY A 133 -6.96 12.76 7.91
CA GLY A 133 -7.64 13.79 8.69
C GLY A 133 -9.04 13.37 9.13
N THR A 134 -9.49 13.82 10.34
CA THR A 134 -10.82 13.44 10.89
C THR A 134 -11.99 13.98 10.06
N GLY A 135 -11.76 15.00 9.26
CA GLY A 135 -12.78 15.55 8.37
C GLY A 135 -13.19 14.57 7.28
N ILE A 136 -12.30 13.65 6.91
CA ILE A 136 -12.61 12.60 5.92
C ILE A 136 -13.76 11.73 6.42
N TYR A 137 -13.69 11.22 7.66
CA TYR A 137 -14.78 10.43 8.24
C TYR A 137 -16.05 11.26 8.49
N ARG A 138 -15.88 12.48 9.00
CA ARG A 138 -17.01 13.30 9.46
C ARG A 138 -17.79 13.98 8.33
N TYR A 139 -17.09 14.40 7.27
CA TYR A 139 -17.67 15.25 6.22
C TYR A 139 -17.56 14.66 4.82
N ALA A 140 -16.41 14.07 4.46
CA ALA A 140 -16.26 13.47 3.13
C ALA A 140 -17.03 12.15 2.98
N PHE A 141 -16.88 11.24 3.93
CA PHE A 141 -17.46 9.90 3.86
C PHE A 141 -18.98 9.91 3.70
N PRO A 142 -19.79 10.69 4.47
CA PRO A 142 -21.25 10.76 4.23
C PRO A 142 -21.63 11.31 2.85
N LEU A 143 -20.78 12.14 2.24
CA LEU A 143 -21.00 12.63 0.88
C LEU A 143 -20.71 11.54 -0.14
N LEU A 144 -19.64 10.78 0.05
CA LEU A 144 -19.30 9.62 -0.79
C LEU A 144 -20.39 8.52 -0.72
N GLU A 145 -20.93 8.27 0.49
CA GLU A 145 -22.04 7.32 0.67
C GLU A 145 -23.28 7.73 -0.15
N ARG A 146 -23.66 9.02 -0.12
CA ARG A 146 -24.81 9.53 -0.88
C ARG A 146 -24.67 9.37 -2.40
N HIS A 147 -23.43 9.51 -2.91
CA HIS A 147 -23.13 9.33 -4.33
C HIS A 147 -22.80 7.88 -4.70
N HIS A 148 -22.65 6.99 -3.71
CA HIS A 148 -22.14 5.63 -3.88
C HIS A 148 -20.77 5.60 -4.57
N PHE A 149 -19.93 6.58 -4.31
CA PHE A 149 -18.60 6.70 -4.88
C PHE A 149 -17.56 6.02 -3.99
N PRO A 150 -16.88 4.98 -4.51
CA PRO A 150 -15.74 4.40 -3.82
C PRO A 150 -14.58 5.39 -3.76
N ALA A 151 -13.78 5.29 -2.69
CA ALA A 151 -12.57 6.08 -2.54
C ALA A 151 -11.49 5.30 -1.80
N THR A 152 -10.25 5.77 -1.89
CA THR A 152 -9.11 5.23 -1.15
C THR A 152 -8.59 6.25 -0.17
N LEU A 153 -8.30 5.82 1.06
CA LEU A 153 -7.70 6.65 2.10
C LEU A 153 -6.29 6.14 2.41
N PHE A 154 -5.28 6.94 2.15
CA PHE A 154 -3.89 6.65 2.50
C PHE A 154 -3.56 7.15 3.92
N VAL A 155 -2.98 6.26 4.73
CA VAL A 155 -2.86 6.45 6.18
C VAL A 155 -1.42 6.29 6.66
N HIS A 156 -0.89 7.28 7.37
CA HIS A 156 0.33 7.16 8.14
C HIS A 156 0.01 6.56 9.51
N THR A 157 0.39 5.30 9.70
CA THR A 157 -0.21 4.42 10.73
C THR A 157 0.11 4.81 12.16
N ASN A 158 1.26 5.44 12.41
CA ASN A 158 1.64 5.86 13.76
C ASN A 158 0.88 7.10 14.25
N PHE A 159 0.12 7.78 13.38
CA PHE A 159 -0.69 8.94 13.77
C PHE A 159 -2.17 8.61 13.95
N VAL A 160 -2.60 7.40 13.59
CA VAL A 160 -4.00 6.98 13.76
C VAL A 160 -4.46 7.16 15.21
N GLY A 161 -5.55 7.92 15.39
CA GLY A 161 -6.13 8.28 16.68
C GLY A 161 -5.33 9.31 17.47
N LYS A 162 -4.31 9.92 16.88
CA LYS A 162 -3.52 10.97 17.53
C LYS A 162 -3.89 12.34 17.02
N THR A 163 -3.53 13.34 17.82
CA THR A 163 -3.53 14.74 17.42
C THR A 163 -2.08 15.18 17.25
N THR A 164 -1.75 15.65 16.07
CA THR A 164 -0.47 16.30 15.74
C THR A 164 -0.76 17.77 15.43
N SER A 165 -0.34 18.31 14.30
CA SER A 165 -0.86 19.57 13.76
C SER A 165 -2.34 19.48 13.35
N LYS A 166 -2.84 18.26 13.08
CA LYS A 166 -4.24 17.93 12.80
C LYS A 166 -4.72 16.75 13.66
N HIS A 167 -6.03 16.58 13.70
CA HIS A 167 -6.67 15.41 14.30
C HIS A 167 -6.76 14.30 13.25
N HIS A 168 -6.37 13.07 13.62
CA HIS A 168 -6.42 11.92 12.73
C HIS A 168 -7.55 10.95 13.13
N ASN A 169 -8.19 10.34 12.12
CA ASN A 169 -9.19 9.29 12.33
C ASN A 169 -8.63 8.19 13.20
N THR A 170 -9.50 7.62 14.03
CA THR A 170 -9.17 6.47 14.88
C THR A 170 -9.22 5.16 14.08
N TRP A 171 -8.70 4.08 14.67
CA TRP A 171 -8.85 2.74 14.10
C TRP A 171 -10.31 2.29 13.98
N ASP A 172 -11.19 2.79 14.86
CA ASP A 172 -12.64 2.50 14.78
C ASP A 172 -13.28 3.23 13.61
N ASP A 173 -12.90 4.47 13.35
CA ASP A 173 -13.35 5.24 12.19
C ASP A 173 -12.90 4.56 10.89
N LEU A 174 -11.62 4.16 10.80
CA LEU A 174 -11.08 3.43 9.65
C LEU A 174 -11.84 2.13 9.40
N ARG A 175 -12.08 1.34 10.46
CA ARG A 175 -12.88 0.11 10.34
C ARG A 175 -14.33 0.36 9.96
N ALA A 176 -14.93 1.47 10.40
CA ALA A 176 -16.28 1.83 10.01
C ALA A 176 -16.36 2.15 8.51
N MET A 177 -15.42 2.95 8.01
CA MET A 177 -15.31 3.26 6.58
C MET A 177 -15.06 2.01 5.72
N GLU A 178 -14.14 1.14 6.12
CA GLU A 178 -13.86 -0.14 5.43
C GLU A 178 -15.11 -1.06 5.37
N ARG A 179 -15.84 -1.17 6.49
CA ARG A 179 -17.07 -2.02 6.53
C ARG A 179 -18.19 -1.53 5.63
N SER A 180 -18.19 -0.27 5.24
CA SER A 180 -19.16 0.24 4.25
C SER A 180 -18.97 -0.36 2.87
N GLY A 181 -17.77 -0.89 2.57
CA GLY A 181 -17.36 -1.35 1.25
C GLY A 181 -17.05 -0.22 0.26
N LEU A 182 -17.15 1.05 0.68
CA LEU A 182 -16.82 2.20 -0.18
C LEU A 182 -15.39 2.69 -0.01
N ILE A 183 -14.83 2.61 1.19
CA ILE A 183 -13.48 3.14 1.46
C ILE A 183 -12.47 2.00 1.56
N ASP A 184 -11.43 2.08 0.73
CA ASP A 184 -10.26 1.22 0.74
C ASP A 184 -9.11 1.93 1.46
N VAL A 185 -8.72 1.46 2.66
CA VAL A 185 -7.64 2.09 3.44
C VAL A 185 -6.30 1.51 3.02
N GLN A 186 -5.37 2.35 2.58
CA GLN A 186 -4.04 1.98 2.11
C GLN A 186 -2.94 2.74 2.88
N SER A 187 -1.68 2.56 2.52
CA SER A 187 -0.52 3.06 3.28
C SER A 187 -0.03 4.42 2.81
N GLN A 188 0.35 5.28 3.77
CA GLN A 188 1.19 6.46 3.55
C GLN A 188 2.40 6.41 4.51
N THR A 189 3.08 5.27 4.60
CA THR A 189 4.18 4.96 5.52
C THR A 189 3.76 4.89 7.01
N ALA A 190 4.68 4.65 7.92
CA ALA A 190 4.37 4.59 9.34
C ALA A 190 4.39 5.96 10.00
N ASN A 191 5.45 6.75 9.80
CA ASN A 191 5.72 8.01 10.49
C ASN A 191 5.66 9.25 9.60
N HIS A 192 5.32 9.10 8.32
CA HIS A 192 5.27 10.20 7.37
C HIS A 192 6.57 11.04 7.33
N PRO A 193 7.73 10.41 7.10
CA PRO A 193 9.00 11.13 7.10
C PRO A 193 9.04 12.18 5.98
N PRO A 194 9.64 13.35 6.22
CA PRO A 194 9.61 14.45 5.26
C PRO A 194 10.42 14.17 3.98
N ASP A 195 11.33 13.19 4.01
CA ASP A 195 12.19 12.87 2.88
C ASP A 195 12.69 11.42 2.99
N LEU A 196 12.03 10.52 2.25
CA LEU A 196 12.41 9.11 2.19
C LEU A 196 13.77 8.88 1.51
N THR A 197 14.17 9.79 0.62
CA THR A 197 15.43 9.64 -0.13
C THR A 197 16.68 9.83 0.74
N LYS A 198 16.53 10.48 1.89
CA LYS A 198 17.61 10.70 2.87
C LYS A 198 17.71 9.62 3.94
N LEU A 199 16.72 8.74 4.03
CA LEU A 199 16.75 7.63 4.95
C LEU A 199 17.63 6.49 4.42
N THR A 200 18.16 5.65 5.33
CA THR A 200 18.82 4.41 4.94
C THR A 200 17.81 3.41 4.36
N ASP A 201 18.28 2.42 3.57
CA ASP A 201 17.42 1.35 3.05
C ASP A 201 16.67 0.62 4.19
N ALA A 202 17.34 0.41 5.31
CA ALA A 202 16.74 -0.25 6.48
C ALA A 202 15.60 0.59 7.08
N ASP A 203 15.77 1.91 7.17
CA ASP A 203 14.74 2.80 7.70
C ASP A 203 13.55 2.93 6.74
N VAL A 204 13.80 3.04 5.43
CA VAL A 204 12.72 3.05 4.42
C VAL A 204 11.93 1.75 4.43
N LEU A 205 12.62 0.59 4.47
CA LEU A 205 11.97 -0.71 4.60
C LEU A 205 11.16 -0.82 5.90
N HIS A 206 11.67 -0.26 7.01
CA HIS A 206 10.96 -0.23 8.28
C HIS A 206 9.66 0.61 8.18
N GLU A 207 9.71 1.81 7.58
CA GLU A 207 8.56 2.66 7.34
C GLU A 207 7.45 1.93 6.55
N PHE A 208 7.83 1.28 5.46
CA PHE A 208 6.91 0.53 4.62
C PHE A 208 6.36 -0.72 5.32
N ALA A 209 7.24 -1.54 5.89
CA ALA A 209 6.85 -2.80 6.52
C ALA A 209 5.97 -2.58 7.76
N LEU A 210 6.31 -1.60 8.60
CA LEU A 210 5.55 -1.29 9.81
C LEU A 210 4.14 -0.79 9.48
N SER A 211 4.02 0.12 8.49
CA SER A 211 2.72 0.60 8.04
C SER A 211 1.86 -0.51 7.47
N LYS A 212 2.42 -1.29 6.54
CA LYS A 212 1.74 -2.42 5.90
C LYS A 212 1.27 -3.44 6.95
N TYR A 213 2.15 -3.86 7.86
CA TYR A 213 1.82 -4.80 8.93
C TYR A 213 0.70 -4.27 9.83
N SER A 214 0.79 -3.00 10.24
CA SER A 214 -0.19 -2.37 11.13
C SER A 214 -1.58 -2.34 10.50
N LEU A 215 -1.67 -1.95 9.22
CA LEU A 215 -2.92 -1.93 8.48
C LEU A 215 -3.47 -3.34 8.25
N GLU A 216 -2.65 -4.27 7.75
CA GLU A 216 -3.07 -5.65 7.50
C GLU A 216 -3.58 -6.34 8.78
N HIS A 217 -2.87 -6.15 9.90
CA HIS A 217 -3.26 -6.73 11.19
C HIS A 217 -4.57 -6.13 11.74
N ARG A 218 -4.77 -4.82 11.58
CA ARG A 218 -5.92 -4.10 12.12
C ARG A 218 -7.19 -4.19 11.27
N LEU A 219 -7.02 -4.32 9.94
CA LEU A 219 -8.12 -4.35 8.98
C LEU A 219 -8.42 -5.75 8.46
N GLY A 220 -7.53 -6.73 8.68
CA GLY A 220 -7.75 -8.13 8.31
C GLY A 220 -7.67 -8.40 6.80
N ARG A 221 -6.99 -7.56 6.04
CA ARG A 221 -6.86 -7.70 4.58
C ARG A 221 -5.49 -7.25 4.08
N LYS A 222 -5.17 -7.57 2.82
CA LYS A 222 -3.90 -7.18 2.21
C LYS A 222 -3.86 -5.69 1.85
N ILE A 223 -2.71 -5.08 2.12
CA ILE A 223 -2.37 -3.72 1.74
C ILE A 223 -1.41 -3.80 0.55
N TYR A 224 -1.73 -3.12 -0.54
CA TYR A 224 -1.00 -3.26 -1.80
C TYR A 224 -0.60 -1.93 -2.42
N ALA A 225 -1.05 -0.80 -1.88
CA ALA A 225 -0.76 0.53 -2.38
C ALA A 225 -0.11 1.43 -1.32
N VAL A 226 0.77 2.31 -1.76
CA VAL A 226 1.44 3.30 -0.92
C VAL A 226 1.47 4.67 -1.60
N VAL A 227 1.39 5.73 -0.79
CA VAL A 227 1.70 7.12 -1.19
C VAL A 227 3.02 7.52 -0.54
N TYR A 228 3.87 8.20 -1.29
CA TYR A 228 5.13 8.73 -0.78
C TYR A 228 4.88 10.07 -0.05
N PRO A 229 5.28 10.20 1.22
CA PRO A 229 5.14 11.43 1.96
C PRO A 229 5.76 12.63 1.24
N TYR A 230 5.04 13.74 1.21
CA TYR A 230 5.48 15.00 0.58
C TYR A 230 5.85 14.89 -0.91
N ASP A 231 5.48 13.77 -1.55
CA ASP A 231 5.87 13.47 -2.94
C ASP A 231 7.40 13.42 -3.15
N VAL A 232 8.14 13.02 -2.09
CA VAL A 232 9.62 12.94 -2.11
C VAL A 232 10.05 11.47 -2.14
N TYR A 233 10.43 11.03 -3.33
CA TYR A 233 10.84 9.66 -3.63
C TYR A 233 11.93 9.65 -4.72
N ASP A 234 12.51 8.49 -4.99
CA ASP A 234 13.43 8.18 -6.08
C ASP A 234 13.31 6.71 -6.48
N ASP A 235 13.94 6.30 -7.58
CA ASP A 235 13.98 4.90 -8.04
C ASP A 235 14.38 3.90 -6.94
N ARG A 236 15.23 4.31 -5.99
CA ARG A 236 15.64 3.47 -4.86
C ARG A 236 14.47 3.25 -3.91
N VAL A 237 13.73 4.31 -3.56
CA VAL A 237 12.55 4.25 -2.69
C VAL A 237 11.46 3.38 -3.33
N GLU A 238 11.21 3.51 -4.65
CA GLU A 238 10.28 2.66 -5.38
C GLU A 238 10.67 1.17 -5.31
N ARG A 239 11.95 0.84 -5.55
CA ARG A 239 12.43 -0.54 -5.40
C ARG A 239 12.26 -1.08 -3.98
N LEU A 240 12.41 -0.24 -2.97
CA LEU A 240 12.18 -0.63 -1.57
C LEU A 240 10.68 -0.82 -1.28
N ALA A 241 9.80 -0.01 -1.88
CA ALA A 241 8.36 -0.22 -1.81
C ALA A 241 7.95 -1.56 -2.46
N ALA A 242 8.47 -1.87 -3.66
CA ALA A 242 8.28 -3.18 -4.32
C ALA A 242 8.74 -4.34 -3.42
N ARG A 243 9.94 -4.23 -2.83
CA ARG A 243 10.49 -5.24 -1.91
C ARG A 243 9.65 -5.42 -0.65
N SER A 244 8.96 -4.39 -0.21
CA SER A 244 8.00 -4.43 0.91
C SER A 244 6.64 -5.02 0.51
N GLY A 245 6.46 -5.38 -0.77
CA GLY A 245 5.26 -6.02 -1.31
C GLY A 245 4.14 -5.04 -1.62
N TYR A 246 4.44 -3.76 -1.86
CA TYR A 246 3.51 -2.86 -2.52
C TYR A 246 3.49 -3.12 -4.03
N VAL A 247 2.32 -3.00 -4.61
CA VAL A 247 2.05 -3.21 -6.05
C VAL A 247 1.91 -1.87 -6.75
N LEU A 248 1.27 -0.89 -6.09
CA LEU A 248 1.09 0.46 -6.58
C LEU A 248 1.76 1.46 -5.64
N GLY A 249 2.47 2.43 -6.20
CA GLY A 249 2.95 3.64 -5.53
C GLY A 249 2.37 4.87 -6.21
N PHE A 250 1.98 5.87 -5.43
CA PHE A 250 1.33 7.08 -5.96
C PHE A 250 2.14 8.33 -5.65
N THR A 251 2.15 9.23 -6.62
CA THR A 251 2.79 10.55 -6.59
C THR A 251 1.75 11.64 -6.79
N GLU A 252 2.17 12.90 -6.76
CA GLU A 252 1.36 14.04 -7.22
C GLU A 252 1.80 14.60 -8.58
N ASP A 253 2.69 13.90 -9.28
CA ASP A 253 2.94 14.14 -10.69
C ASP A 253 1.64 13.91 -11.46
N TRP A 254 1.20 14.91 -12.22
CA TRP A 254 -0.11 14.88 -12.87
C TRP A 254 -0.07 14.22 -14.24
N GLY A 255 -1.10 13.46 -14.54
CA GLY A 255 -1.26 12.75 -15.80
C GLY A 255 -2.19 11.57 -15.68
N ALA A 256 -2.39 10.84 -16.79
CA ALA A 256 -3.12 9.58 -16.74
C ALA A 256 -2.35 8.52 -15.94
N ALA A 257 -3.09 7.75 -15.16
CA ALA A 257 -2.48 6.62 -14.43
C ALA A 257 -1.79 5.61 -15.36
N GLY A 258 -2.33 5.39 -16.56
CA GLY A 258 -1.75 4.48 -17.57
C GLY A 258 -0.49 5.01 -18.25
N ASP A 259 -0.18 6.29 -18.15
CA ASP A 259 1.02 6.91 -18.72
C ASP A 259 2.20 6.95 -17.75
N SER A 260 2.00 6.50 -16.50
CA SER A 260 3.04 6.42 -15.48
C SER A 260 4.19 5.52 -15.93
N SER A 261 5.41 5.86 -15.53
CA SER A 261 6.63 5.16 -15.94
C SER A 261 6.77 3.78 -15.28
N SER A 262 6.18 3.62 -14.09
CA SER A 262 6.13 2.36 -13.35
C SER A 262 4.82 2.23 -12.57
N LEU A 263 4.50 1.03 -12.08
CA LEU A 263 3.38 0.82 -11.15
C LEU A 263 3.63 1.46 -9.77
N LEU A 264 4.86 1.85 -9.49
CA LEU A 264 5.25 2.48 -8.22
C LEU A 264 5.43 4.00 -8.33
N GLU A 265 4.96 4.59 -9.46
CA GLU A 265 5.03 6.03 -9.74
C GLU A 265 3.72 6.48 -10.43
N ILE A 266 2.57 6.05 -9.90
CA ILE A 266 1.27 6.35 -10.51
C ILE A 266 0.93 7.82 -10.33
N HIS A 267 0.66 8.49 -11.44
CA HIS A 267 0.30 9.90 -11.50
C HIS A 267 -1.06 10.17 -10.86
N ARG A 268 -1.18 11.33 -10.19
CA ARG A 268 -2.43 11.82 -9.62
C ARG A 268 -2.65 13.30 -9.95
N TYR A 269 -3.91 13.71 -9.93
CA TYR A 269 -4.30 15.11 -10.06
C TYR A 269 -4.63 15.69 -8.68
N SER A 270 -3.84 16.69 -8.24
CA SER A 270 -4.20 17.47 -7.07
C SER A 270 -5.45 18.31 -7.35
N ILE A 271 -6.51 18.08 -6.59
CA ILE A 271 -7.78 18.81 -6.79
C ILE A 271 -7.68 20.30 -6.47
N LEU A 272 -6.65 20.70 -5.76
CA LEU A 272 -6.43 22.11 -5.41
C LEU A 272 -6.16 22.99 -6.64
N THR A 273 -5.57 22.41 -7.67
CA THR A 273 -5.12 23.15 -8.86
C THR A 273 -5.56 22.54 -10.18
N ARG A 274 -6.02 21.28 -10.19
CA ARG A 274 -6.21 20.50 -11.43
C ARG A 274 -7.51 19.70 -11.49
N PHE A 275 -8.50 20.00 -10.66
CA PHE A 275 -9.78 19.27 -10.68
C PHE A 275 -10.46 19.35 -12.06
N ASP A 276 -10.68 20.57 -12.56
CA ASP A 276 -11.33 20.78 -13.87
C ASP A 276 -10.51 20.18 -15.02
N GLN A 277 -9.17 20.26 -14.93
CA GLN A 277 -8.27 19.68 -15.93
C GLN A 277 -8.42 18.16 -15.97
N ALA A 278 -8.46 17.50 -14.83
CA ALA A 278 -8.63 16.04 -14.73
C ALA A 278 -9.94 15.59 -15.40
N LEU A 279 -11.05 16.27 -15.10
CA LEU A 279 -12.33 15.96 -15.72
C LEU A 279 -12.33 16.20 -17.25
N ALA A 280 -11.71 17.29 -17.70
CA ALA A 280 -11.58 17.61 -19.12
C ALA A 280 -10.74 16.58 -19.86
N ASP A 281 -9.60 16.16 -19.27
CA ASP A 281 -8.70 15.17 -19.87
C ASP A 281 -9.41 13.82 -20.04
N VAL A 282 -10.09 13.34 -18.99
CA VAL A 282 -10.87 12.10 -19.06
C VAL A 282 -12.03 12.19 -20.06
N ALA A 283 -12.73 13.33 -20.09
CA ALA A 283 -13.84 13.53 -21.03
C ALA A 283 -13.38 13.56 -22.50
N THR A 284 -12.21 14.17 -22.78
CA THR A 284 -11.64 14.27 -24.12
C THR A 284 -11.20 12.89 -24.66
N HIS A 285 -10.72 12.00 -23.81
CA HIS A 285 -10.27 10.64 -24.15
C HIS A 285 -11.37 9.58 -24.02
N ALA A 286 -12.59 9.98 -23.66
CA ALA A 286 -13.74 9.06 -23.60
C ALA A 286 -14.25 8.80 -25.04
N LYS A 287 -13.86 7.67 -25.59
CA LYS A 287 -14.37 7.15 -26.88
C LYS A 287 -15.44 6.09 -26.66
#